data_9d66a09982ead8e6fd011b5a1b9e788e
#
_entry.id   9d66a09982ead8e6fd011b5a1b9e788e
#
_cell.length_a   1.000
_cell.length_b   1.000
_cell.length_c   1.000
_cell.angle_alpha   90.00
_cell.angle_beta   90.00
_cell.angle_gamma   90.00
#
_symmetry.space_group_name_H-M   'P 1'
#
loop_
_entity.id
_entity.type
_entity.pdbx_description
1 polymer ?
#
loop_
_entity_poly.entity_id
_entity_poly.type
_entity_poly.pdbx_seq_one_letter_code
_entity_poly.pdbx_strand_id
1 'polypeptide(L)'
;MDAFELPGTLAQALQHRAARTPDRLALRFLADDPQGGQVLSYGDLDQRARTIAAALQATAGPGDRAVLLFPSGPDYVAAFFGCLYAGVIAVPAYPPESARRHHQERL
;
A
#
# COMPACT_ATOMS: atom_id res chain seq x y z
N MET A 1 -16.41 -20.77 7.59
CA MET A 1 -15.63 -19.79 7.78
C MET A 1 -15.67 -19.45 9.09
N ASP A 2 -14.70 -19.55 9.64
CA ASP A 2 -14.74 -19.02 10.88
C ASP A 2 -14.40 -17.57 10.73
N ALA A 3 -14.33 -16.96 11.79
CA ALA A 3 -14.23 -15.57 11.85
C ALA A 3 -13.11 -15.03 11.11
N PHE A 4 -12.27 -15.84 10.79
CA PHE A 4 -11.17 -15.38 10.22
C PHE A 4 -11.23 -15.45 8.87
N GLU A 5 -12.22 -16.04 8.45
CA GLU A 5 -12.42 -15.99 7.20
C GLU A 5 -13.12 -14.91 6.73
N LEU A 6 -13.65 -14.26 7.51
CA LEU A 6 -13.78 -12.96 7.25
C LEU A 6 -12.45 -12.59 6.85
N PRO A 7 -12.23 -11.67 5.95
CA PRO A 7 -10.90 -11.35 5.60
C PRO A 7 -10.17 -11.11 6.89
N GLY A 8 -9.52 -12.11 7.37
CA GLY A 8 -8.81 -12.02 8.61
C GLY A 8 -7.61 -11.16 8.51
N THR A 9 -7.22 -10.75 7.30
CA THR A 9 -6.09 -9.89 7.09
C THR A 9 -6.49 -8.77 6.16
N LEU A 10 -5.72 -7.69 6.19
CA LEU A 10 -5.94 -6.59 5.26
C LEU A 10 -5.75 -7.03 3.82
N ALA A 11 -4.81 -7.93 3.59
CA ALA A 11 -4.59 -8.45 2.23
C ALA A 11 -5.82 -9.17 1.72
N GLN A 12 -6.42 -10.02 2.56
CA GLN A 12 -7.62 -10.74 2.18
C GLN A 12 -8.80 -9.81 1.98
N ALA A 13 -8.88 -8.76 2.79
CA ALA A 13 -9.94 -7.77 2.65
C ALA A 13 -9.86 -7.09 1.29
N LEU A 14 -8.66 -6.68 0.88
CA LEU A 14 -8.49 -6.04 -0.42
C LEU A 14 -8.82 -7.01 -1.55
N GLN A 15 -8.33 -8.24 -1.47
CA GLN A 15 -8.58 -9.23 -2.50
C GLN A 15 -10.08 -9.51 -2.65
N HIS A 16 -10.77 -9.57 -1.53
CA HIS A 16 -12.20 -9.82 -1.54
C HIS A 16 -12.96 -8.66 -2.22
N ARG A 17 -12.61 -7.43 -1.86
CA ARG A 17 -13.26 -6.27 -2.46
C ARG A 17 -12.92 -6.16 -3.94
N ALA A 18 -11.69 -6.42 -4.32
CA ALA A 18 -11.28 -6.34 -5.71
C ALA A 18 -12.01 -7.38 -6.57
N ALA A 19 -12.27 -8.54 -6.01
CA ALA A 19 -12.99 -9.59 -6.73
C ALA A 19 -14.48 -9.26 -6.89
N ARG A 20 -15.09 -8.66 -5.88
CA ARG A 20 -16.52 -8.43 -5.89
C ARG A 20 -16.92 -7.06 -6.43
N THR A 21 -16.14 -6.05 -6.13
CA THR A 21 -16.48 -4.68 -6.53
C THR A 21 -15.23 -3.94 -7.01
N PRO A 22 -14.61 -4.42 -8.10
CA PRO A 22 -13.32 -3.86 -8.53
C PRO A 22 -13.37 -2.39 -8.92
N ASP A 23 -14.52 -1.93 -9.40
CA ASP A 23 -14.63 -0.55 -9.87
C ASP A 23 -15.00 0.43 -8.77
N ARG A 24 -15.28 -0.04 -7.57
CA ARG A 24 -15.60 0.87 -6.49
C ARG A 24 -14.37 1.59 -5.98
N LEU A 25 -14.57 2.82 -5.57
CA LEU A 25 -13.50 3.63 -5.02
C LEU A 25 -13.00 3.04 -3.71
N ALA A 26 -11.71 2.78 -3.64
CA ALA A 26 -11.07 2.33 -2.42
C ALA A 26 -10.48 3.50 -1.65
N LEU A 27 -9.78 4.39 -2.35
CA LEU A 27 -9.06 5.49 -1.71
C LEU A 27 -9.12 6.75 -2.56
N ARG A 28 -9.22 7.87 -1.88
CA ARG A 28 -9.10 9.17 -2.51
C ARG A 28 -8.07 9.96 -1.72
N PHE A 29 -7.09 10.48 -2.41
CA PHE A 29 -6.04 11.27 -1.77
C PHE A 29 -6.32 12.75 -1.99
N LEU A 30 -6.52 13.46 -0.88
CA LEU A 30 -6.91 14.86 -0.92
C LEU A 30 -5.71 15.78 -0.78
N ALA A 31 -4.65 15.49 -1.48
CA ALA A 31 -3.49 16.35 -1.43
C ALA A 31 -3.77 17.66 -2.14
N ASP A 32 -2.84 18.58 -2.02
CA ASP A 32 -2.92 19.87 -2.70
C ASP A 32 -2.66 19.69 -4.18
N ASP A 33 -3.46 18.89 -4.79
CA ASP A 33 -3.33 18.60 -6.20
C ASP A 33 -4.33 19.45 -6.93
N PRO A 34 -3.88 20.30 -7.86
CA PRO A 34 -4.81 21.15 -8.61
C PRO A 34 -5.83 20.34 -9.38
N GLN A 35 -5.57 19.06 -9.58
CA GLN A 35 -6.48 18.22 -10.32
C GLN A 35 -7.45 17.48 -9.44
N GLY A 36 -7.51 17.80 -8.16
CA GLY A 36 -8.51 17.22 -7.28
C GLY A 36 -8.12 15.94 -6.59
N GLY A 37 -6.86 15.61 -6.64
CA GLY A 37 -6.37 14.42 -5.96
C GLY A 37 -6.43 13.17 -6.83
N GLN A 38 -5.81 12.12 -6.36
CA GLN A 38 -5.79 10.84 -7.06
C GLN A 38 -6.74 9.89 -6.41
N VAL A 39 -7.32 9.00 -7.20
CA VAL A 39 -8.21 7.98 -6.70
C VAL A 39 -7.72 6.61 -7.16
N LEU A 40 -8.00 5.60 -6.35
CA LEU A 40 -7.74 4.21 -6.70
C LEU A 40 -9.00 3.42 -6.44
N SER A 41 -9.41 2.62 -7.41
CA SER A 41 -10.46 1.63 -7.19
C SER A 41 -9.85 0.43 -6.48
N TYR A 42 -10.70 -0.45 -5.99
CA TYR A 42 -10.21 -1.69 -5.37
C TYR A 42 -9.43 -2.54 -6.38
N GLY A 43 -9.92 -2.59 -7.63
CA GLY A 43 -9.23 -3.34 -8.67
C GLY A 43 -7.87 -2.76 -8.99
N ASP A 44 -7.77 -1.43 -9.07
CA ASP A 44 -6.49 -0.77 -9.33
C ASP A 44 -5.49 -1.04 -8.21
N LEU A 45 -5.95 -0.92 -6.98
CA LEU A 45 -5.08 -1.14 -5.83
C LEU A 45 -4.60 -2.59 -5.78
N ASP A 46 -5.50 -3.54 -6.00
CA ASP A 46 -5.14 -4.94 -6.02
C ASP A 46 -4.14 -5.24 -7.13
N GLN A 47 -4.34 -4.68 -8.32
CA GLN A 47 -3.44 -4.89 -9.44
C GLN A 47 -2.03 -4.36 -9.14
N ARG A 48 -1.96 -3.17 -8.59
CA ARG A 48 -0.68 -2.58 -8.22
C ARG A 48 0.01 -3.39 -7.15
N ALA A 49 -0.75 -3.83 -6.15
CA ALA A 49 -0.20 -4.64 -5.06
C ALA A 49 0.36 -5.97 -5.59
N ARG A 50 -0.33 -6.60 -6.53
CA ARG A 50 0.15 -7.85 -7.13
C ARG A 50 1.45 -7.64 -7.90
N THR A 51 1.54 -6.55 -8.63
CA THR A 51 2.74 -6.24 -9.39
C THR A 51 3.94 -6.04 -8.45
N ILE A 52 3.71 -5.30 -7.37
CA ILE A 52 4.77 -5.05 -6.38
C ILE A 52 5.14 -6.36 -5.67
N ALA A 53 4.14 -7.16 -5.32
CA ALA A 53 4.41 -8.43 -4.66
C ALA A 53 5.26 -9.35 -5.52
N ALA A 54 4.97 -9.41 -6.82
CA ALA A 54 5.77 -10.23 -7.74
C ALA A 54 7.21 -9.77 -7.78
N ALA A 55 7.43 -8.45 -7.81
CA ALA A 55 8.77 -7.91 -7.82
C ALA A 55 9.50 -8.22 -6.50
N LEU A 56 8.81 -8.12 -5.37
CA LEU A 56 9.41 -8.41 -4.08
C LEU A 56 9.77 -9.89 -3.95
N GLN A 57 8.93 -10.75 -4.45
CA GLN A 57 9.18 -12.19 -4.34
C GLN A 57 10.39 -12.65 -5.15
N ALA A 58 10.81 -11.84 -6.10
CA ALA A 58 12.02 -12.15 -6.86
C ALA A 58 13.29 -11.98 -6.02
N THR A 59 13.25 -11.15 -4.98
CA THR A 59 14.43 -10.83 -4.19
C THR A 59 14.27 -11.02 -2.69
N ALA A 60 13.06 -11.26 -2.22
CA ALA A 60 12.78 -11.38 -0.79
C ALA A 60 11.93 -12.60 -0.52
N GLY A 61 12.10 -13.18 0.64
CA GLY A 61 11.29 -14.31 1.08
C GLY A 61 10.32 -13.90 2.17
N PRO A 62 9.40 -14.82 2.55
CA PRO A 62 8.45 -14.53 3.61
C PRO A 62 9.17 -14.15 4.90
N GLY A 63 8.68 -13.12 5.55
CA GLY A 63 9.28 -12.65 6.79
C GLY A 63 10.39 -11.66 6.63
N ASP A 64 10.89 -11.45 5.41
CA ASP A 64 11.88 -10.41 5.17
C ASP A 64 11.24 -9.05 5.35
N ARG A 65 12.06 -8.03 5.53
CA ARG A 65 11.58 -6.67 5.76
C ARG A 65 11.85 -5.81 4.55
N ALA A 66 10.90 -4.97 4.24
CA ALA A 66 11.05 -3.99 3.17
C ALA A 66 10.81 -2.60 3.75
N VAL A 67 11.76 -1.70 3.58
CA VAL A 67 11.63 -0.33 4.05
C VAL A 67 10.92 0.47 2.98
N LEU A 68 9.80 1.10 3.35
CA LEU A 68 9.01 1.89 2.43
C LEU A 68 9.37 3.36 2.56
N LEU A 69 10.06 3.87 1.56
CA LEU A 69 10.53 5.27 1.55
C LEU A 69 9.67 6.17 0.68
N PHE A 70 8.45 5.73 0.42
CA PHE A 70 7.53 6.53 -0.39
C PHE A 70 6.88 7.61 0.46
N PRO A 71 6.64 8.78 -0.09
CA PRO A 71 5.77 9.75 0.59
C PRO A 71 4.35 9.19 0.67
N SER A 72 3.55 9.74 1.55
CA SER A 72 2.15 9.32 1.65
C SER A 72 1.46 9.50 0.31
N GLY A 73 0.63 8.57 -0.05
CA GLY A 73 -0.10 8.64 -1.31
C GLY A 73 -0.37 7.26 -1.88
N PRO A 74 -0.85 7.21 -3.13
CA PRO A 74 -1.23 5.96 -3.76
C PRO A 74 -0.09 4.96 -3.85
N ASP A 75 1.13 5.42 -4.14
CA ASP A 75 2.26 4.53 -4.29
C ASP A 75 2.62 3.88 -2.95
N TYR A 76 2.52 4.65 -1.86
CA TYR A 76 2.79 4.10 -0.54
C TYR A 76 1.79 3.00 -0.20
N VAL A 77 0.51 3.27 -0.42
CA VAL A 77 -0.54 2.30 -0.10
C VAL A 77 -0.38 1.04 -0.95
N ALA A 78 -0.08 1.20 -2.23
CA ALA A 78 0.13 0.05 -3.12
C ALA A 78 1.33 -0.77 -2.68
N ALA A 79 2.42 -0.11 -2.27
CA ALA A 79 3.61 -0.79 -1.79
C ALA A 79 3.34 -1.52 -0.47
N PHE A 80 2.56 -0.92 0.41
CA PHE A 80 2.20 -1.54 1.67
C PHE A 80 1.42 -2.85 1.42
N PHE A 81 0.40 -2.80 0.57
CA PHE A 81 -0.35 -4.00 0.24
C PHE A 81 0.48 -5.00 -0.55
N GLY A 82 1.40 -4.54 -1.38
CA GLY A 82 2.32 -5.43 -2.07
C GLY A 82 3.17 -6.23 -1.10
N CYS A 83 3.64 -5.59 -0.04
CA CYS A 83 4.38 -6.29 1.02
C CYS A 83 3.49 -7.34 1.69
N LEU A 84 2.26 -6.97 2.01
CA LEU A 84 1.33 -7.92 2.63
C LEU A 84 1.09 -9.13 1.72
N TYR A 85 0.91 -8.88 0.43
CA TYR A 85 0.66 -9.97 -0.52
C TYR A 85 1.87 -10.88 -0.66
N ALA A 86 3.07 -10.32 -0.55
CA ALA A 86 4.29 -11.10 -0.70
C ALA A 86 4.72 -11.81 0.59
N GLY A 87 4.07 -11.52 1.70
CA GLY A 87 4.49 -12.05 2.99
C GLY A 87 5.70 -11.35 3.56
N VAL A 88 5.99 -10.14 3.08
CA VAL A 88 7.13 -9.34 3.50
C VAL A 88 6.66 -8.33 4.52
N ILE A 89 7.47 -8.07 5.53
CA ILE A 89 7.12 -7.12 6.59
C ILE A 89 7.39 -5.70 6.10
N ALA A 90 6.35 -4.89 6.03
CA ALA A 90 6.48 -3.51 5.60
C ALA A 90 6.98 -2.66 6.77
N VAL A 91 8.06 -1.92 6.54
CA VAL A 91 8.63 -1.03 7.56
C VAL A 91 8.50 0.39 7.04
N PRO A 92 7.51 1.15 7.51
CA PRO A 92 7.34 2.53 7.07
C PRO A 92 8.49 3.40 7.52
N ALA A 93 8.93 4.28 6.64
CA ALA A 93 9.98 5.24 6.98
C ALA A 93 9.75 6.48 6.15
N TYR A 94 10.19 7.62 6.67
CA TYR A 94 10.10 8.83 5.88
C TYR A 94 11.22 8.87 4.86
N PRO A 95 10.95 9.36 3.66
CA PRO A 95 12.02 9.62 2.70
C PRO A 95 13.01 10.62 3.32
N PRO A 96 14.30 10.51 2.99
CA PRO A 96 15.29 11.39 3.60
C PRO A 96 15.00 12.88 3.51
N GLU A 97 14.49 13.34 2.37
CA GLU A 97 14.15 14.73 2.23
C GLU A 97 13.02 15.16 3.13
N SER A 98 11.99 14.34 3.22
CA SER A 98 10.86 14.63 4.08
C SER A 98 11.29 14.62 5.55
N ALA A 99 12.11 13.68 5.93
CA ALA A 99 12.57 13.60 7.29
C ALA A 99 13.42 14.82 7.66
N ARG A 100 14.28 15.25 6.74
CA ARG A 100 15.12 16.42 6.98
C ARG A 100 14.27 17.69 7.09
N ARG A 101 13.32 17.87 6.21
CA ARG A 101 12.46 19.03 6.25
C ARG A 101 11.66 19.08 7.53
N HIS A 102 11.11 17.95 7.94
CA HIS A 102 10.33 17.86 9.14
C HIS A 102 11.16 18.19 10.36
N HIS A 103 12.39 17.72 10.38
CA HIS A 103 13.31 18.03 11.46
C HIS A 103 13.63 19.51 11.51
N GLN A 104 13.84 20.12 10.38
CA GLN A 104 14.13 21.56 10.32
C GLN A 104 12.97 22.39 10.80
N GLU A 105 11.77 21.98 10.53
CA GLU A 105 10.60 22.71 10.98
C GLU A 105 10.45 22.70 12.49
N ARG A 106 11.01 21.73 13.15
CA ARG A 106 10.95 21.66 14.58
C ARG A 106 11.99 22.51 15.27
N LEU A 107 12.97 22.90 14.54
CA LEU A 107 14.03 23.75 15.09
C LEU A 107 13.69 25.21 14.94
#